data_093936445ce38e01849a7c57eb9b0295
#
_entry.id   093936445ce38e01849a7c57eb9b0295
#
_cell.length_a   1.000
_cell.length_b   1.000
_cell.length_c   1.000
_cell.angle_alpha   90.00
_cell.angle_beta   90.00
_cell.angle_gamma   90.00
#
_symmetry.space_group_name_H-M   'P 1'
#
loop_
_entity.id
_entity.type
_entity.pdbx_description
1 polymer ?
#
loop_
_entity_poly.entity_id
_entity_poly.type
_entity_poly.pdbx_seq_one_letter_code
_entity_poly.pdbx_strand_id
1 'polypeptide(L)' 'MGMSIKIRTILLERKMTIKMLAEKIGTTGNNLSNKLARDNFSEQELLEIAEALGCDYSASFTMRDTGKTI' A
#
# COMPACT_ATOMS: atom_id res chain seq x y z
N MET A 1 3.13 0.18 13.29
CA MET A 1 3.37 0.92 12.05
C MET A 1 2.75 0.19 10.91
N GLY A 2 1.83 0.82 10.27
CA GLY A 2 1.09 0.18 9.22
C GLY A 2 1.50 0.63 7.84
N MET A 3 0.83 0.07 6.85
CA MET A 3 1.07 0.41 5.45
C MET A 3 0.55 1.79 5.10
N SER A 4 -0.43 2.32 5.85
CA SER A 4 -1.01 3.63 5.55
C SER A 4 0.04 4.74 5.56
N ILE A 5 0.95 4.73 6.52
CA ILE A 5 2.02 5.74 6.60
C ILE A 5 2.90 5.66 5.36
N LYS A 6 3.25 4.44 4.95
CA LYS A 6 4.08 4.23 3.76
C LYS A 6 3.38 4.72 2.50
N ILE A 7 2.10 4.38 2.36
CA ILE A 7 1.32 4.81 1.19
C ILE A 7 1.20 6.33 1.16
N ARG A 8 0.89 6.96 2.29
CA ARG A 8 0.78 8.42 2.36
C ARG A 8 2.10 9.10 2.04
N THR A 9 3.22 8.52 2.49
CA THR A 9 4.55 9.05 2.19
C THR A 9 4.83 9.02 0.68
N ILE A 10 4.48 7.91 0.02
CA ILE A 10 4.68 7.79 -1.42
C ILE A 10 3.79 8.77 -2.18
N LEU A 11 2.54 8.96 -1.72
CA LEU A 11 1.66 9.94 -2.34
C LEU A 11 2.28 11.34 -2.32
N LEU A 12 2.88 11.73 -1.19
CA LEU A 12 3.57 13.01 -1.08
C LEU A 12 4.76 13.07 -2.04
N GLU A 13 5.57 12.02 -2.09
CA GLU A 13 6.72 11.95 -2.99
C GLU A 13 6.31 12.07 -4.45
N ARG A 14 5.19 11.45 -4.83
CA ARG A 14 4.69 11.45 -6.20
C ARG A 14 3.79 12.63 -6.50
N LYS A 15 3.51 13.49 -5.51
CA LYS A 15 2.58 14.62 -5.64
C LYS A 15 1.21 14.17 -6.11
N MET A 16 0.73 13.07 -5.55
CA MET A 16 -0.56 12.49 -5.84
C MET A 16 -1.51 12.66 -4.66
N THR A 17 -2.80 12.78 -4.97
CA THR A 17 -3.83 12.82 -3.95
C THR A 17 -4.43 11.42 -3.74
N ILE A 18 -5.13 11.25 -2.62
CA ILE A 18 -5.86 10.01 -2.36
C ILE A 18 -6.87 9.75 -3.47
N LYS A 19 -7.54 10.79 -3.96
CA LYS A 19 -8.51 10.67 -5.05
C LYS A 19 -7.85 10.14 -6.31
N MET A 20 -6.68 10.64 -6.65
CA MET A 20 -5.95 10.19 -7.83
C MET A 20 -5.60 8.71 -7.73
N LEU A 21 -5.11 8.28 -6.58
CA LEU A 21 -4.79 6.86 -6.36
C LEU A 21 -6.07 6.01 -6.44
N ALA A 22 -7.15 6.47 -5.80
CA ALA A 22 -8.41 5.74 -5.82
C ALA A 22 -8.90 5.50 -7.24
N GLU A 23 -8.82 6.51 -8.09
CA GLU A 23 -9.23 6.39 -9.49
C GLU A 23 -8.37 5.36 -10.22
N LYS A 24 -7.08 5.32 -9.94
CA LYS A 24 -6.18 4.36 -10.59
C LYS A 24 -6.48 2.92 -10.22
N ILE A 25 -6.91 2.67 -8.99
CA ILE A 25 -7.20 1.31 -8.52
C ILE A 25 -8.69 0.95 -8.62
N GLY A 26 -9.51 1.85 -9.16
CA GLY A 26 -10.92 1.55 -9.42
C GLY A 26 -11.84 1.66 -8.22
N THR A 27 -11.53 2.55 -7.29
CA THR A 27 -12.38 2.80 -6.13
C THR A 27 -12.62 4.30 -5.97
N THR A 28 -13.28 4.70 -4.89
CA THR A 28 -13.54 6.11 -4.59
C THR A 28 -12.55 6.62 -3.56
N GLY A 29 -12.32 7.94 -3.57
CA GLY A 29 -11.45 8.57 -2.57
C GLY A 29 -11.95 8.32 -1.16
N ASN A 30 -13.26 8.29 -0.97
CA ASN A 30 -13.88 8.05 0.33
C ASN A 30 -13.56 6.64 0.84
N ASN A 31 -13.72 5.63 -0.03
CA ASN A 31 -13.41 4.25 0.32
C ASN A 31 -11.92 4.09 0.66
N LEU A 32 -11.05 4.67 -0.15
CA LEU A 32 -9.61 4.58 0.10
C LEU A 32 -9.22 5.31 1.38
N SER A 33 -9.79 6.49 1.65
CA SER A 33 -9.55 7.20 2.90
C SER A 33 -9.93 6.37 4.11
N ASN A 34 -11.07 5.67 4.04
CA ASN A 34 -11.52 4.80 5.12
C ASN A 34 -10.55 3.64 5.33
N LYS A 35 -10.07 3.04 4.24
CA LYS A 35 -9.08 1.96 4.33
C LYS A 35 -7.77 2.44 4.96
N LEU A 36 -7.32 3.61 4.56
CA LEU A 36 -6.11 4.20 5.14
C LEU A 36 -6.29 4.49 6.62
N ALA A 37 -7.47 4.96 7.02
CA ALA A 37 -7.75 5.23 8.43
C ALA A 37 -7.74 3.94 9.27
N ARG A 38 -8.25 2.84 8.72
CA ARG A 38 -8.24 1.54 9.39
C ARG A 38 -6.89 0.87 9.34
N ASP A 39 -6.05 1.26 8.38
CA ASP A 39 -4.74 0.66 8.15
C ASP A 39 -4.84 -0.85 7.96
N ASN A 40 -5.82 -1.27 7.17
CA ASN A 40 -6.14 -2.68 6.98
C ASN A 40 -6.25 -2.99 5.49
N PHE A 41 -5.17 -3.53 4.93
CA PHE A 41 -5.05 -3.85 3.51
C PHE A 41 -4.74 -5.32 3.33
N SER A 42 -5.39 -5.96 2.36
CA SER A 42 -4.99 -7.29 1.93
C SER A 42 -3.73 -7.17 1.07
N GLU A 43 -3.03 -8.29 0.90
CA GLU A 43 -1.85 -8.31 0.04
C GLU A 43 -2.23 -7.93 -1.39
N GLN A 44 -3.37 -8.43 -1.89
CA GLN A 44 -3.82 -8.08 -3.23
C GLN A 44 -4.02 -6.57 -3.38
N GLU A 45 -4.61 -5.94 -2.37
CA GLU A 45 -4.79 -4.49 -2.40
C GLU A 45 -3.46 -3.75 -2.39
N LEU A 46 -2.49 -4.23 -1.62
CA LEU A 46 -1.16 -3.61 -1.59
C LEU A 46 -0.44 -3.75 -2.92
N LEU A 47 -0.59 -4.89 -3.60
CA LEU A 47 -0.02 -5.08 -4.93
C LEU A 47 -0.64 -4.11 -5.94
N GLU A 48 -1.95 -3.93 -5.88
CA GLU A 48 -2.64 -2.99 -6.78
C GLU A 48 -2.23 -1.56 -6.52
N ILE A 49 -2.09 -1.18 -5.26
CA ILE A 49 -1.64 0.16 -4.87
C ILE A 49 -0.21 0.38 -5.35
N ALA A 50 0.66 -0.59 -5.16
CA ALA A 50 2.05 -0.49 -5.59
C ALA A 50 2.14 -0.28 -7.10
N GLU A 51 1.38 -1.04 -7.87
CA GLU A 51 1.34 -0.91 -9.31
C GLU A 51 0.90 0.50 -9.72
N ALA A 52 -0.15 1.01 -9.08
CA ALA A 52 -0.67 2.35 -9.36
C ALA A 52 0.34 3.44 -9.00
N LEU A 53 1.18 3.21 -8.02
CA LEU A 53 2.19 4.18 -7.57
C LEU A 53 3.54 4.01 -8.28
N GLY A 54 3.66 3.05 -9.17
CA GLY A 54 4.91 2.78 -9.86
C GLY A 54 5.98 2.21 -8.95
N CYS A 55 5.57 1.41 -7.96
CA CYS A 55 6.46 0.81 -6.96
C CYS A 55 6.37 -0.70 -7.02
N ASP A 56 7.43 -1.36 -6.58
CA ASP A 56 7.40 -2.79 -6.33
C ASP A 56 7.03 -3.02 -4.87
N TYR A 57 6.16 -3.98 -4.64
CA TYR A 57 5.81 -4.41 -3.29
C TYR A 57 6.28 -5.83 -3.09
N SER A 58 6.95 -6.09 -1.97
CA SER A 58 7.38 -7.43 -1.61
C SER A 58 7.17 -7.66 -0.12
N ALA A 59 6.90 -8.90 0.22
CA ALA A 59 6.76 -9.32 1.61
C ALA A 59 7.49 -10.64 1.78
N SER A 60 8.05 -10.86 2.96
CA SER A 60 8.80 -12.07 3.21
C SER A 60 8.69 -12.47 4.67
N PHE A 61 8.95 -13.75 4.92
CA PHE A 61 9.13 -14.28 6.27
C PHE A 61 10.57 -14.73 6.41
N THR A 62 11.18 -14.42 7.55
CA THR A 62 12.51 -14.90 7.87
C THR A 62 12.40 -15.86 9.05
N MET A 63 12.83 -17.09 8.86
CA MET A 63 12.81 -18.11 9.92
C MET A 63 13.89 -17.79 10.92
N ARG A 64 13.51 -17.68 12.19
CA ARG A 64 14.45 -17.25 13.24
C ARG A 64 15.53 -18.28 13.52
N ASP A 65 15.20 -19.57 13.37
CA ASP A 65 16.11 -20.66 13.68
C ASP A 65 17.17 -20.87 12.59
N THR A 66 16.81 -20.69 11.34
CA THR A 66 17.72 -20.93 10.20
C THR A 66 18.20 -19.66 9.52
N GLY A 67 17.49 -18.55 9.71
CA GLY A 67 17.77 -17.29 9.00
C GLY A 67 17.31 -17.31 7.56
N LYS A 68 16.60 -18.36 7.13
CA LYS A 68 16.12 -18.46 5.75
C LYS A 68 14.93 -17.56 5.55
N THR A 69 14.92 -16.84 4.43
CA THR A 69 13.82 -15.95 4.02
C THR A 69 13.02 -16.60 2.89
N ILE A 70 11.70 -16.57 3.05
CA ILE A 70 10.79 -17.12 2.06
C ILE A 70 9.80 -16.04 1.63
#